data_5f629bcf41c45a6ef04cfc08559ea1f5
#
_entry.id   5f629bcf41c45a6ef04cfc08559ea1f5
#
_cell.length_a   1.000
_cell.length_b   1.000
_cell.length_c   1.000
_cell.angle_alpha   90.00
_cell.angle_beta   90.00
_cell.angle_gamma   90.00
#
_symmetry.space_group_name_H-M   'P 1'
#
loop_
_entity.id
_entity.type
_entity.pdbx_description
1 polymer ?
#
loop_
_entity_poly.entity_id
_entity_poly.type
_entity_poly.pdbx_seq_one_letter_code
_entity_poly.pdbx_strand_id
1 'polypeptide(L)'
;MSFNGRTTSEEIVEGLDLSGKTIVVTGTSAGLGFEAARVLAGAGAEIVMVARNAEKNAAAAARITSVQPDAQLRLVTMNLGEIASVRRAAAEILAAHPKIHALINNAGIMGGPYVVTPDGLELHLATNHIGPFLLTNLLYPALKSAAPSRVVVLSSAGHRMPGFDLSDLNFLRREYNYQLAYCQSKRANVLHAVALAKRLSGSGITANSVHPGAIRTEVFRDLTEANMQGAIDWSAASGSPEKSSSQGAATEIWASVSPQAEGITGQYLEDCALARHIPSDNFGAAGVIEEALDQHTAELLWDASEKIVGQMFLF
;
A
#
# COMPACT_ATOMS: atom_id res chain seq x y z
N MET A 1 2.85 2.20 25.32
CA MET A 1 4.19 1.86 24.75
C MET A 1 4.51 2.87 23.65
N SER A 2 5.77 3.21 23.44
CA SER A 2 6.19 4.04 22.31
C SER A 2 6.71 3.11 21.21
N PHE A 3 6.03 3.08 20.08
CA PHE A 3 6.46 2.31 18.90
C PHE A 3 7.58 3.03 18.15
N ASN A 4 8.37 2.30 17.37
CA ASN A 4 9.50 2.83 16.60
C ASN A 4 9.87 1.87 15.44
N GLY A 5 10.95 2.14 14.72
CA GLY A 5 11.41 1.33 13.59
C GLY A 5 11.87 -0.10 13.90
N ARG A 6 11.96 -0.50 15.17
CA ARG A 6 12.25 -1.88 15.60
C ARG A 6 11.03 -2.63 16.10
N THR A 7 9.90 -1.94 16.24
CA THR A 7 8.64 -2.56 16.67
C THR A 7 8.20 -3.62 15.68
N THR A 8 7.77 -4.75 16.19
CA THR A 8 7.26 -5.88 15.41
C THR A 8 5.76 -5.75 15.17
N SER A 9 5.26 -6.46 14.18
CA SER A 9 3.83 -6.51 13.86
C SER A 9 2.99 -7.04 15.02
N GLU A 10 3.51 -8.02 15.77
CA GLU A 10 2.87 -8.59 16.95
C GLU A 10 2.73 -7.56 18.08
N GLU A 11 3.77 -6.77 18.35
CA GLU A 11 3.72 -5.72 19.37
C GLU A 11 2.66 -4.65 19.06
N ILE A 12 2.36 -4.39 17.78
CA ILE A 12 1.32 -3.44 17.38
C ILE A 12 -0.08 -3.90 17.79
N VAL A 13 -0.36 -5.19 17.69
CA VAL A 13 -1.69 -5.75 17.97
C VAL A 13 -1.81 -6.29 19.41
N GLU A 14 -0.75 -6.23 20.19
CA GLU A 14 -0.77 -6.72 21.58
C GLU A 14 -1.87 -6.02 22.38
N GLY A 15 -2.78 -6.82 22.93
CA GLY A 15 -3.93 -6.33 23.70
C GLY A 15 -5.07 -5.73 22.86
N LEU A 16 -5.00 -5.75 21.52
CA LEU A 16 -6.10 -5.36 20.66
C LEU A 16 -7.04 -6.56 20.42
N ASP A 17 -8.34 -6.30 20.50
CA ASP A 17 -9.38 -7.20 20.01
C ASP A 17 -9.97 -6.63 18.73
N LEU A 18 -9.72 -7.33 17.61
CA LEU A 18 -10.23 -6.96 16.29
C LEU A 18 -11.43 -7.82 15.86
N SER A 19 -12.05 -8.55 16.79
CA SER A 19 -13.25 -9.35 16.51
C SER A 19 -14.36 -8.49 15.90
N GLY A 20 -14.98 -9.00 14.83
CA GLY A 20 -16.00 -8.27 14.07
C GLY A 20 -15.47 -7.17 13.15
N LYS A 21 -14.14 -7.03 13.02
CA LYS A 21 -13.53 -6.14 12.04
C LYS A 21 -13.19 -6.91 10.77
N THR A 22 -13.57 -6.39 9.60
CA THR A 22 -13.17 -6.90 8.29
C THR A 22 -12.07 -6.01 7.74
N ILE A 23 -10.92 -6.61 7.38
CA ILE A 23 -9.76 -5.91 6.84
C ILE A 23 -9.40 -6.51 5.48
N VAL A 24 -9.30 -5.68 4.47
CA VAL A 24 -8.86 -6.09 3.12
C VAL A 24 -7.37 -5.83 3.00
N VAL A 25 -6.59 -6.85 2.64
CA VAL A 25 -5.14 -6.75 2.44
C VAL A 25 -4.79 -7.22 1.04
N THR A 26 -4.07 -6.40 0.26
CA THR A 26 -3.58 -6.80 -1.06
C THR A 26 -2.13 -7.32 -1.00
N GLY A 27 -1.80 -8.32 -1.83
CA GLY A 27 -0.45 -8.91 -1.89
C GLY A 27 -0.18 -9.93 -0.78
N THR A 28 -1.18 -10.68 -0.37
CA THR A 28 -1.15 -11.59 0.78
C THR A 28 -0.45 -12.93 0.57
N SER A 29 -0.01 -13.24 -0.65
CA SER A 29 0.65 -14.52 -0.95
C SER A 29 2.05 -14.67 -0.35
N ALA A 30 2.71 -13.56 -0.01
CA ALA A 30 4.06 -13.54 0.58
C ALA A 30 4.39 -12.17 1.22
N GLY A 31 5.55 -12.06 1.85
CA GLY A 31 6.13 -10.79 2.34
C GLY A 31 5.28 -10.07 3.37
N LEU A 32 5.23 -8.74 3.26
CA LEU A 32 4.55 -7.89 4.25
C LEU A 32 3.03 -8.12 4.29
N GLY A 33 2.39 -8.29 3.13
CA GLY A 33 0.94 -8.54 3.08
C GLY A 33 0.54 -9.88 3.71
N PHE A 34 1.39 -10.92 3.59
CA PHE A 34 1.20 -12.17 4.32
C PHE A 34 1.33 -11.94 5.82
N GLU A 35 2.35 -11.21 6.23
CA GLU A 35 2.62 -10.92 7.64
C GLU A 35 1.48 -10.09 8.26
N ALA A 36 1.01 -9.05 7.56
CA ALA A 36 -0.14 -8.27 7.99
C ALA A 36 -1.40 -9.14 8.13
N ALA A 37 -1.69 -9.99 7.13
CA ALA A 37 -2.83 -10.89 7.18
C ALA A 37 -2.76 -11.86 8.38
N ARG A 38 -1.56 -12.44 8.63
CA ARG A 38 -1.33 -13.37 9.74
C ARG A 38 -1.57 -12.72 11.10
N VAL A 39 -0.98 -11.54 11.31
CA VAL A 39 -1.02 -10.86 12.62
C VAL A 39 -2.41 -10.30 12.91
N LEU A 40 -3.04 -9.69 11.91
CA LEU A 40 -4.40 -9.14 12.08
C LEU A 40 -5.45 -10.24 12.28
N ALA A 41 -5.31 -11.38 11.59
CA ALA A 41 -6.16 -12.55 11.83
C ALA A 41 -5.98 -13.11 13.25
N GLY A 42 -4.73 -13.15 13.74
CA GLY A 42 -4.41 -13.57 15.11
C GLY A 42 -4.99 -12.65 16.19
N ALA A 43 -5.24 -11.38 15.86
CA ALA A 43 -5.94 -10.44 16.73
C ALA A 43 -7.49 -10.50 16.59
N GLY A 44 -8.04 -11.44 15.80
CA GLY A 44 -9.47 -11.70 15.67
C GLY A 44 -10.16 -11.06 14.48
N ALA A 45 -9.44 -10.36 13.60
CA ALA A 45 -10.05 -9.76 12.40
C ALA A 45 -10.39 -10.82 11.34
N GLU A 46 -11.49 -10.60 10.60
CA GLU A 46 -11.72 -11.26 9.33
C GLU A 46 -10.84 -10.62 8.26
N ILE A 47 -10.02 -11.42 7.57
CA ILE A 47 -9.10 -10.92 6.55
C ILE A 47 -9.56 -11.33 5.15
N VAL A 48 -9.80 -10.33 4.31
CA VAL A 48 -9.95 -10.54 2.87
C VAL A 48 -8.56 -10.51 2.25
N MET A 49 -8.03 -11.70 1.98
CA MET A 49 -6.71 -11.92 1.40
C MET A 49 -6.77 -11.80 -0.11
N VAL A 50 -6.20 -10.71 -0.65
CA VAL A 50 -6.26 -10.42 -2.09
C VAL A 50 -4.89 -10.63 -2.72
N ALA A 51 -4.80 -11.51 -3.74
CA ALA A 51 -3.56 -11.77 -4.47
C ALA A 51 -3.81 -12.14 -5.93
N ARG A 52 -2.78 -11.99 -6.78
CA ARG A 52 -2.86 -12.30 -8.21
C ARG A 52 -2.91 -13.81 -8.49
N ASN A 53 -2.16 -14.59 -7.73
CA ASN A 53 -2.09 -16.05 -7.90
C ASN A 53 -2.93 -16.73 -6.82
N ALA A 54 -4.01 -17.39 -7.23
CA ALA A 54 -4.96 -18.05 -6.32
C ALA A 54 -4.30 -19.20 -5.54
N GLU A 55 -3.44 -20.00 -6.17
CA GLU A 55 -2.78 -21.15 -5.53
C GLU A 55 -1.81 -20.69 -4.44
N LYS A 56 -0.97 -19.67 -4.74
CA LYS A 56 -0.06 -19.08 -3.75
C LYS A 56 -0.83 -18.43 -2.60
N ASN A 57 -1.97 -17.80 -2.88
CA ASN A 57 -2.81 -17.20 -1.86
C ASN A 57 -3.45 -18.27 -0.95
N ALA A 58 -3.92 -19.36 -1.54
CA ALA A 58 -4.46 -20.50 -0.78
C ALA A 58 -3.38 -21.17 0.10
N ALA A 59 -2.17 -21.34 -0.44
CA ALA A 59 -1.04 -21.85 0.36
C ALA A 59 -0.67 -20.91 1.52
N ALA A 60 -0.72 -19.59 1.30
CA ALA A 60 -0.51 -18.60 2.36
C ALA A 60 -1.61 -18.68 3.44
N ALA A 61 -2.87 -18.78 3.04
CA ALA A 61 -3.98 -18.97 3.97
C ALA A 61 -3.83 -20.25 4.79
N ALA A 62 -3.47 -21.38 4.16
CA ALA A 62 -3.23 -22.65 4.84
C ALA A 62 -2.11 -22.55 5.89
N ARG A 63 -1.05 -21.76 5.61
CA ARG A 63 0.02 -21.49 6.60
C ARG A 63 -0.51 -20.70 7.81
N ILE A 64 -1.41 -19.74 7.60
CA ILE A 64 -2.04 -19.00 8.70
C ILE A 64 -2.91 -19.95 9.53
N THR A 65 -3.81 -20.69 8.88
CA THR A 65 -4.75 -21.58 9.60
C THR A 65 -4.04 -22.75 10.30
N SER A 66 -2.85 -23.16 9.85
CA SER A 66 -2.07 -24.21 10.55
C SER A 66 -1.60 -23.79 11.95
N VAL A 67 -1.44 -22.51 12.22
CA VAL A 67 -1.01 -21.94 13.52
C VAL A 67 -2.14 -21.17 14.22
N GLN A 68 -3.18 -20.82 13.48
CA GLN A 68 -4.36 -20.07 13.94
C GLN A 68 -5.61 -20.72 13.34
N PRO A 69 -6.08 -21.88 13.87
CA PRO A 69 -7.17 -22.65 13.27
C PRO A 69 -8.49 -21.88 13.15
N ASP A 70 -8.73 -20.90 14.03
CA ASP A 70 -9.96 -20.10 14.07
C ASP A 70 -9.87 -18.82 13.20
N ALA A 71 -8.76 -18.61 12.46
CA ALA A 71 -8.58 -17.44 11.60
C ALA A 71 -9.66 -17.37 10.52
N GLN A 72 -10.33 -16.22 10.44
CA GLN A 72 -11.37 -15.98 9.45
C GLN A 72 -10.72 -15.36 8.20
N LEU A 73 -10.57 -16.19 7.15
CA LEU A 73 -9.88 -15.79 5.92
C LEU A 73 -10.81 -15.94 4.71
N ARG A 74 -10.93 -14.90 3.91
CA ARG A 74 -11.60 -14.91 2.60
C ARG A 74 -10.57 -14.67 1.52
N LEU A 75 -10.52 -15.55 0.50
CA LEU A 75 -9.56 -15.44 -0.60
C LEU A 75 -10.23 -14.79 -1.82
N VAL A 76 -9.59 -13.76 -2.36
CA VAL A 76 -10.02 -13.08 -3.60
C VAL A 76 -8.85 -13.01 -4.56
N THR A 77 -9.11 -13.38 -5.82
CA THR A 77 -8.10 -13.31 -6.89
C THR A 77 -8.24 -11.98 -7.65
N MET A 78 -7.13 -11.20 -7.69
CA MET A 78 -7.11 -9.91 -8.36
C MET A 78 -5.74 -9.62 -8.97
N ASN A 79 -5.72 -9.24 -10.24
CA ASN A 79 -4.55 -8.64 -10.88
C ASN A 79 -4.69 -7.11 -10.89
N LEU A 80 -3.90 -6.42 -10.06
CA LEU A 80 -3.90 -4.95 -9.99
C LEU A 80 -3.45 -4.27 -11.29
N GLY A 81 -2.71 -4.97 -12.14
CA GLY A 81 -2.31 -4.49 -13.46
C GLY A 81 -3.42 -4.52 -14.51
N GLU A 82 -4.65 -4.92 -14.17
CA GLU A 82 -5.77 -5.07 -15.09
C GLU A 82 -7.04 -4.44 -14.49
N ILE A 83 -7.51 -3.34 -15.07
CA ILE A 83 -8.70 -2.60 -14.63
C ILE A 83 -9.92 -3.51 -14.48
N ALA A 84 -10.16 -4.38 -15.45
CA ALA A 84 -11.29 -5.32 -15.43
C ALA A 84 -11.19 -6.32 -14.27
N SER A 85 -9.99 -6.77 -13.91
CA SER A 85 -9.76 -7.68 -12.78
C SER A 85 -10.04 -6.97 -11.45
N VAL A 86 -9.59 -5.71 -11.29
CA VAL A 86 -9.87 -4.90 -10.10
C VAL A 86 -11.37 -4.69 -9.92
N ARG A 87 -12.10 -4.37 -10.99
CA ARG A 87 -13.56 -4.18 -10.91
C ARG A 87 -14.30 -5.46 -10.48
N ARG A 88 -13.94 -6.62 -11.04
CA ARG A 88 -14.54 -7.91 -10.63
C ARG A 88 -14.27 -8.24 -9.17
N ALA A 89 -13.03 -8.09 -8.74
CA ALA A 89 -12.65 -8.35 -7.35
C ALA A 89 -13.34 -7.39 -6.37
N ALA A 90 -13.42 -6.11 -6.70
CA ALA A 90 -14.14 -5.14 -5.87
C ALA A 90 -15.63 -5.48 -5.73
N ALA A 91 -16.29 -5.91 -6.83
CA ALA A 91 -17.68 -6.35 -6.80
C ALA A 91 -17.89 -7.60 -5.93
N GLU A 92 -16.96 -8.59 -6.03
CA GLU A 92 -16.95 -9.79 -5.18
C GLU A 92 -16.81 -9.43 -3.70
N ILE A 93 -15.87 -8.54 -3.37
CA ILE A 93 -15.63 -8.09 -1.99
C ILE A 93 -16.86 -7.36 -1.44
N LEU A 94 -17.43 -6.42 -2.18
CA LEU A 94 -18.61 -5.65 -1.76
C LEU A 94 -19.85 -6.54 -1.53
N ALA A 95 -20.03 -7.57 -2.36
CA ALA A 95 -21.15 -8.50 -2.22
C ALA A 95 -21.05 -9.33 -0.93
N ALA A 96 -19.83 -9.67 -0.50
CA ALA A 96 -19.58 -10.48 0.71
C ALA A 96 -19.42 -9.63 1.97
N HIS A 97 -18.85 -8.41 1.84
CA HIS A 97 -18.43 -7.58 2.97
C HIS A 97 -18.98 -6.15 2.83
N PRO A 98 -20.21 -5.88 3.33
CA PRO A 98 -20.82 -4.54 3.27
C PRO A 98 -20.14 -3.52 4.19
N LYS A 99 -19.26 -3.96 5.08
CA LYS A 99 -18.46 -3.14 6.00
C LYS A 99 -16.99 -3.54 5.92
N ILE A 100 -16.11 -2.58 5.64
CA ILE A 100 -14.65 -2.76 5.60
C ILE A 100 -14.04 -1.74 6.56
N HIS A 101 -13.38 -2.21 7.60
CA HIS A 101 -12.82 -1.36 8.66
C HIS A 101 -11.43 -0.85 8.32
N ALA A 102 -10.67 -1.61 7.51
CA ALA A 102 -9.42 -1.13 6.94
C ALA A 102 -9.17 -1.74 5.55
N LEU A 103 -8.56 -0.94 4.66
CA LEU A 103 -8.01 -1.37 3.39
C LEU A 103 -6.51 -1.12 3.40
N ILE A 104 -5.71 -2.19 3.27
CA ILE A 104 -4.25 -2.13 3.17
C ILE A 104 -3.86 -2.42 1.73
N ASN A 105 -3.58 -1.36 0.96
CA ASN A 105 -3.01 -1.43 -0.38
C ASN A 105 -1.51 -1.71 -0.29
N ASN A 106 -1.15 -2.96 0.05
CA ASN A 106 0.23 -3.37 0.25
C ASN A 106 0.90 -3.89 -1.03
N ALA A 107 0.14 -4.53 -1.93
CA ALA A 107 0.72 -5.13 -3.13
C ALA A 107 1.52 -4.14 -3.99
N GLY A 108 2.63 -4.61 -4.53
CA GLY A 108 3.45 -3.83 -5.44
C GLY A 108 4.51 -4.69 -6.13
N ILE A 109 5.12 -4.11 -7.15
CA ILE A 109 6.22 -4.70 -7.91
C ILE A 109 7.35 -3.69 -8.05
N MET A 110 8.57 -4.18 -8.21
CA MET A 110 9.77 -3.41 -8.55
C MET A 110 10.65 -4.23 -9.50
N GLY A 111 11.19 -3.59 -10.53
CA GLY A 111 12.09 -4.25 -11.48
C GLY A 111 11.41 -4.71 -12.77
N GLY A 112 12.20 -5.32 -13.63
CA GLY A 112 11.77 -5.82 -14.93
C GLY A 112 11.88 -4.82 -16.09
N PRO A 113 11.69 -5.31 -17.32
CA PRO A 113 11.70 -4.48 -18.52
C PRO A 113 10.42 -3.62 -18.62
N TYR A 114 10.41 -2.71 -19.62
CA TYR A 114 9.18 -2.01 -19.98
C TYR A 114 8.11 -3.00 -20.46
N VAL A 115 7.02 -3.03 -19.73
CA VAL A 115 5.85 -3.87 -20.07
C VAL A 115 4.61 -3.01 -20.07
N VAL A 116 3.81 -3.13 -21.11
CA VAL A 116 2.50 -2.47 -21.24
C VAL A 116 1.41 -3.47 -20.89
N THR A 117 0.51 -3.08 -20.01
CA THR A 117 -0.64 -3.91 -19.60
C THR A 117 -1.71 -3.96 -20.70
N PRO A 118 -2.71 -4.86 -20.63
CA PRO A 118 -3.84 -4.87 -21.55
C PRO A 118 -4.61 -3.54 -21.63
N ASP A 119 -4.56 -2.74 -20.56
CA ASP A 119 -5.19 -1.41 -20.50
C ASP A 119 -4.29 -0.28 -21.07
N GLY A 120 -3.13 -0.62 -21.66
CA GLY A 120 -2.21 0.34 -22.26
C GLY A 120 -1.34 1.11 -21.25
N LEU A 121 -1.17 0.59 -20.04
CA LEU A 121 -0.44 1.25 -18.97
C LEU A 121 0.93 0.61 -18.73
N GLU A 122 1.93 1.41 -18.33
CA GLU A 122 3.19 0.91 -17.81
C GLU A 122 2.93 0.08 -16.54
N LEU A 123 3.62 -1.05 -16.41
CA LEU A 123 3.29 -2.08 -15.43
C LEU A 123 3.41 -1.62 -13.96
N HIS A 124 4.41 -0.78 -13.60
CA HIS A 124 4.52 -0.23 -12.24
C HIS A 124 3.42 0.78 -11.96
N LEU A 125 3.14 1.67 -12.91
CA LEU A 125 2.01 2.60 -12.80
C LEU A 125 0.69 1.85 -12.58
N ALA A 126 0.42 0.85 -13.41
CA ALA A 126 -0.80 0.06 -13.34
C ALA A 126 -0.94 -0.67 -11.99
N THR A 127 0.10 -1.44 -11.62
CA THR A 127 0.05 -2.35 -10.46
C THR A 127 0.16 -1.60 -9.12
N ASN A 128 1.07 -0.62 -9.04
CA ASN A 128 1.39 0.05 -7.78
C ASN A 128 0.47 1.24 -7.48
N HIS A 129 -0.12 1.87 -8.51
CA HIS A 129 -0.92 3.09 -8.33
C HIS A 129 -2.35 2.96 -8.87
N ILE A 130 -2.54 2.72 -10.17
CA ILE A 130 -3.89 2.76 -10.80
C ILE A 130 -4.82 1.67 -10.25
N GLY A 131 -4.30 0.45 -10.08
CA GLY A 131 -5.07 -0.65 -9.48
C GLY A 131 -5.52 -0.36 -8.04
N PRO A 132 -4.60 0.02 -7.13
CA PRO A 132 -4.94 0.47 -5.77
C PRO A 132 -5.86 1.69 -5.73
N PHE A 133 -5.67 2.67 -6.60
CA PHE A 133 -6.55 3.82 -6.75
C PHE A 133 -7.98 3.36 -7.07
N LEU A 134 -8.15 2.54 -8.11
CA LEU A 134 -9.46 2.03 -8.52
C LEU A 134 -10.10 1.18 -7.42
N LEU A 135 -9.35 0.25 -6.82
CA LEU A 135 -9.86 -0.61 -5.75
C LEU A 135 -10.38 0.21 -4.57
N THR A 136 -9.59 1.18 -4.11
CA THR A 136 -9.96 2.04 -2.97
C THR A 136 -11.26 2.77 -3.22
N ASN A 137 -11.41 3.37 -4.40
CA ASN A 137 -12.60 4.13 -4.77
C ASN A 137 -13.84 3.25 -4.93
N LEU A 138 -13.69 2.04 -5.50
CA LEU A 138 -14.78 1.08 -5.60
C LEU A 138 -15.24 0.55 -4.24
N LEU A 139 -14.33 0.37 -3.27
CA LEU A 139 -14.64 -0.11 -1.93
C LEU A 139 -15.14 1.00 -0.98
N TYR A 140 -15.16 2.26 -1.42
CA TYR A 140 -15.60 3.39 -0.60
C TYR A 140 -16.95 3.18 0.11
N PRO A 141 -18.01 2.64 -0.52
CA PRO A 141 -19.28 2.43 0.16
C PRO A 141 -19.17 1.54 1.41
N ALA A 142 -18.36 0.47 1.34
CA ALA A 142 -18.15 -0.43 2.47
C ALA A 142 -17.23 0.18 3.54
N LEU A 143 -16.24 0.97 3.14
CA LEU A 143 -15.40 1.75 4.07
C LEU A 143 -16.24 2.78 4.82
N LYS A 144 -17.11 3.52 4.12
CA LYS A 144 -18.03 4.49 4.73
C LYS A 144 -19.01 3.83 5.70
N SER A 145 -19.54 2.67 5.34
CA SER A 145 -20.48 1.91 6.19
C SER A 145 -19.83 1.38 7.48
N ALA A 146 -18.51 1.27 7.51
CA ALA A 146 -17.75 0.82 8.67
C ALA A 146 -17.07 1.97 9.45
N ALA A 147 -17.30 3.22 9.07
CA ALA A 147 -16.62 4.35 9.72
C ALA A 147 -16.77 4.33 11.26
N PRO A 148 -15.71 4.59 12.02
CA PRO A 148 -14.37 5.00 11.56
C PRO A 148 -13.61 3.86 10.89
N SER A 149 -13.10 4.14 9.68
CA SER A 149 -12.35 3.18 8.88
C SER A 149 -11.07 3.81 8.30
N ARG A 150 -10.15 2.98 7.79
CA ARG A 150 -8.81 3.44 7.42
C ARG A 150 -8.35 2.89 6.08
N VAL A 151 -7.71 3.74 5.28
CA VAL A 151 -7.03 3.36 4.05
C VAL A 151 -5.53 3.57 4.23
N VAL A 152 -4.77 2.51 3.98
CA VAL A 152 -3.30 2.52 4.04
C VAL A 152 -2.76 2.20 2.66
N VAL A 153 -1.90 3.06 2.13
CA VAL A 153 -1.31 2.91 0.80
C VAL A 153 0.20 2.73 0.93
N LEU A 154 0.74 1.57 0.56
CA LEU A 154 2.17 1.34 0.63
C LEU A 154 2.93 2.17 -0.40
N SER A 155 3.77 3.05 0.13
CA SER A 155 4.79 3.79 -0.60
C SER A 155 6.19 3.19 -0.37
N SER A 156 7.22 3.98 -0.46
CA SER A 156 8.63 3.61 -0.31
C SER A 156 9.48 4.84 -0.12
N ALA A 157 10.68 4.68 0.40
CA ALA A 157 11.74 5.69 0.34
C ALA A 157 11.98 6.19 -1.10
N GLY A 158 11.67 5.37 -2.11
CA GLY A 158 11.75 5.74 -3.52
C GLY A 158 10.89 6.95 -3.92
N HIS A 159 9.86 7.33 -3.14
CA HIS A 159 9.07 8.54 -3.41
C HIS A 159 9.90 9.82 -3.41
N ARG A 160 11.04 9.81 -2.73
CA ARG A 160 11.97 10.95 -2.62
C ARG A 160 12.80 11.17 -3.89
N MET A 161 12.98 10.13 -4.70
CA MET A 161 13.84 10.20 -5.89
C MET A 161 13.31 11.22 -6.89
N PRO A 162 14.22 12.01 -7.52
CA PRO A 162 13.82 12.93 -8.58
C PRO A 162 13.26 12.20 -9.81
N GLY A 163 12.59 12.92 -10.71
CA GLY A 163 12.11 12.39 -11.98
C GLY A 163 10.63 12.00 -12.00
N PHE A 164 9.85 12.38 -10.99
CA PHE A 164 8.38 12.31 -11.10
C PHE A 164 7.90 13.27 -12.20
N ASP A 165 7.20 12.73 -13.18
CA ASP A 165 6.64 13.50 -14.31
C ASP A 165 5.18 13.09 -14.55
N LEU A 166 4.27 13.92 -14.04
CA LEU A 166 2.83 13.72 -14.19
C LEU A 166 2.38 13.73 -15.65
N SER A 167 3.12 14.42 -16.52
CA SER A 167 2.80 14.52 -17.95
C SER A 167 3.24 13.28 -18.74
N ASP A 168 4.05 12.40 -18.14
CA ASP A 168 4.57 11.17 -18.78
C ASP A 168 4.61 9.98 -17.81
N LEU A 169 3.46 9.70 -17.18
CA LEU A 169 3.33 8.60 -16.24
C LEU A 169 3.63 7.21 -16.87
N ASN A 170 3.38 7.07 -18.17
CA ASN A 170 3.55 5.83 -18.93
C ASN A 170 4.93 5.68 -19.62
N PHE A 171 5.87 6.62 -19.43
CA PHE A 171 7.17 6.59 -20.11
C PHE A 171 7.05 6.52 -21.64
N LEU A 172 6.16 7.29 -22.22
CA LEU A 172 5.97 7.35 -23.68
C LEU A 172 6.92 8.31 -24.40
N ARG A 173 7.55 9.23 -23.66
CA ARG A 173 8.42 10.30 -24.20
C ARG A 173 9.86 10.24 -23.71
N ARG A 174 10.11 9.63 -22.55
CA ARG A 174 11.46 9.47 -21.96
C ARG A 174 11.87 8.00 -21.99
N GLU A 175 13.19 7.80 -21.99
CA GLU A 175 13.75 6.45 -21.88
C GLU A 175 13.24 5.76 -20.61
N TYR A 176 12.84 4.51 -20.76
CA TYR A 176 12.37 3.72 -19.63
C TYR A 176 13.52 3.32 -18.72
N ASN A 177 13.29 3.54 -17.44
CA ASN A 177 14.13 3.04 -16.36
C ASN A 177 13.23 2.49 -15.26
N TYR A 178 13.36 1.22 -14.92
CA TYR A 178 12.50 0.56 -13.95
C TYR A 178 12.57 1.21 -12.55
N GLN A 179 13.74 1.75 -12.16
CA GLN A 179 13.89 2.44 -10.87
C GLN A 179 13.08 3.72 -10.85
N LEU A 180 13.15 4.52 -11.94
CA LEU A 180 12.33 5.72 -12.07
C LEU A 180 10.85 5.38 -12.13
N ALA A 181 10.44 4.33 -12.86
CA ALA A 181 9.05 3.89 -12.94
C ALA A 181 8.52 3.47 -11.58
N TYR A 182 9.29 2.68 -10.83
CA TYR A 182 8.97 2.32 -9.46
C TYR A 182 8.87 3.55 -8.55
N CYS A 183 9.89 4.40 -8.53
CA CYS A 183 9.94 5.60 -7.68
C CYS A 183 8.77 6.55 -7.99
N GLN A 184 8.45 6.74 -9.28
CA GLN A 184 7.30 7.51 -9.73
C GLN A 184 5.99 6.91 -9.21
N SER A 185 5.80 5.60 -9.31
CA SER A 185 4.60 4.93 -8.80
C SER A 185 4.47 5.07 -7.27
N LYS A 186 5.60 5.09 -6.53
CA LYS A 186 5.59 5.25 -5.08
C LYS A 186 5.35 6.69 -4.64
N ARG A 187 5.79 7.69 -5.40
CA ARG A 187 5.38 9.10 -5.20
C ARG A 187 3.89 9.27 -5.51
N ALA A 188 3.40 8.66 -6.58
CA ALA A 188 1.97 8.66 -6.88
C ALA A 188 1.12 8.10 -5.73
N ASN A 189 1.60 7.10 -5.00
CA ASN A 189 0.91 6.55 -3.83
C ASN A 189 0.86 7.54 -2.65
N VAL A 190 1.89 8.36 -2.44
CA VAL A 190 1.84 9.43 -1.42
C VAL A 190 0.80 10.48 -1.83
N LEU A 191 0.91 11.00 -3.05
CA LEU A 191 -0.04 11.99 -3.60
C LEU A 191 -1.49 11.46 -3.61
N HIS A 192 -1.69 10.16 -3.90
CA HIS A 192 -3.01 9.53 -3.82
C HIS A 192 -3.59 9.61 -2.40
N ALA A 193 -2.80 9.29 -1.38
CA ALA A 193 -3.27 9.36 0.01
C ALA A 193 -3.60 10.81 0.42
N VAL A 194 -2.83 11.79 -0.05
CA VAL A 194 -3.10 13.24 0.17
C VAL A 194 -4.42 13.66 -0.46
N ALA A 195 -4.62 13.35 -1.76
CA ALA A 195 -5.85 13.71 -2.47
C ALA A 195 -7.08 12.99 -1.90
N LEU A 196 -6.93 11.72 -1.54
CA LEU A 196 -7.99 10.91 -0.95
C LEU A 196 -8.41 11.44 0.42
N ALA A 197 -7.45 11.77 1.30
CA ALA A 197 -7.72 12.32 2.63
C ALA A 197 -8.56 13.60 2.57
N LYS A 198 -8.28 14.48 1.61
CA LYS A 198 -9.07 15.70 1.39
C LYS A 198 -10.51 15.37 0.98
N ARG A 199 -10.70 14.44 0.05
CA ARG A 199 -12.02 14.03 -0.43
C ARG A 199 -12.85 13.31 0.64
N LEU A 200 -12.19 12.59 1.53
CA LEU A 200 -12.81 11.86 2.63
C LEU A 200 -13.07 12.73 3.89
N SER A 201 -12.78 14.03 3.83
CA SER A 201 -12.99 14.93 4.96
C SER A 201 -14.44 14.87 5.47
N GLY A 202 -14.61 14.65 6.77
CA GLY A 202 -15.93 14.52 7.41
C GLY A 202 -16.62 13.16 7.21
N SER A 203 -16.05 12.23 6.46
CA SER A 203 -16.64 10.89 6.24
C SER A 203 -16.39 9.90 7.39
N GLY A 204 -15.47 10.20 8.28
CA GLY A 204 -14.96 9.26 9.29
C GLY A 204 -13.94 8.24 8.76
N ILE A 205 -13.45 8.44 7.53
CA ILE A 205 -12.42 7.59 6.91
C ILE A 205 -11.11 8.37 6.87
N THR A 206 -10.02 7.75 7.33
CA THR A 206 -8.66 8.30 7.18
C THR A 206 -7.89 7.60 6.07
N ALA A 207 -6.99 8.33 5.40
CA ALA A 207 -6.14 7.78 4.34
C ALA A 207 -4.70 8.26 4.52
N ASN A 208 -3.76 7.33 4.59
CA ASN A 208 -2.34 7.64 4.76
C ASN A 208 -1.47 6.76 3.85
N SER A 209 -0.31 7.27 3.48
CA SER A 209 0.73 6.49 2.84
C SER A 209 1.77 6.03 3.87
N VAL A 210 2.36 4.84 3.66
CA VAL A 210 3.31 4.27 4.60
C VAL A 210 4.60 3.80 3.92
N HIS A 211 5.72 3.93 4.62
CA HIS A 211 7.00 3.31 4.27
C HIS A 211 7.30 2.15 5.23
N PRO A 212 7.48 0.94 4.72
CA PRO A 212 7.75 -0.22 5.57
C PRO A 212 9.20 -0.30 6.07
N GLY A 213 10.13 0.45 5.48
CA GLY A 213 11.58 0.30 5.65
C GLY A 213 12.21 -0.50 4.50
N ALA A 214 13.46 -0.92 4.68
CA ALA A 214 14.16 -1.83 3.77
C ALA A 214 13.96 -3.27 4.24
N ILE A 215 13.28 -4.10 3.44
CA ILE A 215 12.98 -5.48 3.76
C ILE A 215 13.24 -6.36 2.53
N ARG A 216 13.96 -7.48 2.67
CA ARG A 216 14.10 -8.49 1.62
C ARG A 216 12.78 -9.22 1.43
N THR A 217 12.00 -8.82 0.42
CA THR A 217 10.70 -9.43 0.11
C THR A 217 10.59 -9.77 -1.38
N GLU A 218 9.52 -10.47 -1.74
CA GLU A 218 9.17 -10.81 -3.11
C GLU A 218 9.00 -9.58 -4.05
N VAL A 219 8.97 -8.35 -3.53
CA VAL A 219 8.98 -7.14 -4.36
C VAL A 219 10.24 -7.03 -5.21
N PHE A 220 11.36 -7.58 -4.73
CA PHE A 220 12.66 -7.60 -5.40
C PHE A 220 12.90 -8.82 -6.32
N ARG A 221 11.91 -9.71 -6.49
CA ARG A 221 12.06 -10.98 -7.25
C ARG A 221 12.54 -10.79 -8.69
N ASP A 222 12.26 -9.65 -9.29
CA ASP A 222 12.62 -9.32 -10.67
C ASP A 222 13.93 -8.51 -10.76
N LEU A 223 14.64 -8.33 -9.63
CA LEU A 223 15.96 -7.69 -9.55
C LEU A 223 17.08 -8.73 -9.49
N THR A 224 18.26 -8.34 -9.96
CA THR A 224 19.49 -9.08 -9.66
C THR A 224 19.85 -8.90 -8.17
N GLU A 225 20.59 -9.87 -7.61
CA GLU A 225 21.06 -9.78 -6.21
C GLU A 225 21.84 -8.48 -5.95
N ALA A 226 22.69 -8.05 -6.89
CA ALA A 226 23.45 -6.81 -6.77
C ALA A 226 22.54 -5.57 -6.73
N ASN A 227 21.48 -5.50 -7.55
CA ASN A 227 20.54 -4.39 -7.55
C ASN A 227 19.68 -4.37 -6.28
N MET A 228 19.28 -5.54 -5.78
CA MET A 228 18.57 -5.68 -4.52
C MET A 228 19.45 -5.20 -3.36
N GLN A 229 20.70 -5.66 -3.30
CA GLN A 229 21.63 -5.24 -2.26
C GLN A 229 21.89 -3.73 -2.30
N GLY A 230 22.08 -3.17 -3.51
CA GLY A 230 22.23 -1.71 -3.68
C GLY A 230 21.03 -0.91 -3.17
N ALA A 231 19.81 -1.39 -3.38
CA ALA A 231 18.61 -0.74 -2.87
C ALA A 231 18.54 -0.78 -1.33
N ILE A 232 18.95 -1.89 -0.72
CA ILE A 232 19.00 -2.05 0.73
C ILE A 232 20.09 -1.16 1.34
N ASP A 233 21.28 -1.14 0.76
CA ASP A 233 22.41 -0.31 1.21
C ASP A 233 22.06 1.19 1.13
N TRP A 234 21.42 1.61 0.04
CA TRP A 234 20.93 2.99 -0.09
C TRP A 234 19.91 3.33 0.99
N SER A 235 18.96 2.44 1.25
CA SER A 235 17.97 2.64 2.30
C SER A 235 18.61 2.74 3.69
N ALA A 236 19.57 1.88 3.99
CA ALA A 236 20.31 1.91 5.25
C ALA A 236 21.10 3.22 5.41
N ALA A 237 21.81 3.66 4.35
CA ALA A 237 22.53 4.92 4.32
C ALA A 237 21.62 6.13 4.50
N SER A 238 20.35 6.01 4.09
CA SER A 238 19.29 7.03 4.25
C SER A 238 18.59 6.98 5.63
N GLY A 239 19.12 6.24 6.61
CA GLY A 239 18.57 6.15 7.95
C GLY A 239 17.44 5.12 8.12
N SER A 240 17.20 4.26 7.12
CA SER A 240 16.20 3.19 7.16
C SER A 240 16.91 1.82 7.07
N PRO A 241 17.47 1.30 8.18
CA PRO A 241 18.20 0.03 8.17
C PRO A 241 17.30 -1.14 7.80
N GLU A 242 17.91 -2.25 7.36
CA GLU A 242 17.19 -3.47 7.03
C GLU A 242 16.35 -3.97 8.22
N LYS A 243 15.12 -4.37 7.93
CA LYS A 243 14.13 -4.85 8.90
C LYS A 243 13.73 -6.30 8.58
N SER A 244 13.27 -7.01 9.61
CA SER A 244 12.51 -8.26 9.42
C SER A 244 11.15 -8.01 8.77
N SER A 245 10.51 -9.05 8.24
CA SER A 245 9.15 -8.92 7.70
C SER A 245 8.15 -8.43 8.75
N SER A 246 8.29 -8.88 10.02
CA SER A 246 7.44 -8.43 11.12
C SER A 246 7.65 -6.93 11.41
N GLN A 247 8.88 -6.45 11.48
CA GLN A 247 9.18 -5.02 11.65
C GLN A 247 8.73 -4.18 10.43
N GLY A 248 8.81 -4.75 9.23
CA GLY A 248 8.38 -4.09 8.01
C GLY A 248 6.86 -3.89 7.93
N ALA A 249 6.08 -4.90 8.35
CA ALA A 249 4.62 -4.82 8.36
C ALA A 249 4.08 -3.95 9.51
N ALA A 250 4.90 -3.66 10.54
CA ALA A 250 4.43 -2.95 11.72
C ALA A 250 3.79 -1.60 11.41
N THR A 251 4.38 -0.78 10.51
CA THR A 251 3.84 0.56 10.20
C THR A 251 2.49 0.50 9.48
N GLU A 252 2.30 -0.44 8.54
CA GLU A 252 1.00 -0.57 7.86
C GLU A 252 -0.09 -1.10 8.78
N ILE A 253 0.25 -2.02 9.68
CA ILE A 253 -0.66 -2.52 10.71
C ILE A 253 -0.98 -1.40 11.70
N TRP A 254 0.02 -0.69 12.20
CA TRP A 254 -0.18 0.46 13.10
C TRP A 254 -1.10 1.51 12.47
N ALA A 255 -0.88 1.89 11.23
CA ALA A 255 -1.71 2.83 10.51
C ALA A 255 -3.16 2.33 10.35
N SER A 256 -3.36 1.00 10.22
CA SER A 256 -4.66 0.41 9.95
C SER A 256 -5.52 0.16 11.21
N VAL A 257 -4.93 -0.15 12.37
CA VAL A 257 -5.70 -0.58 13.55
C VAL A 257 -5.30 0.08 14.86
N SER A 258 -4.11 0.71 14.97
CA SER A 258 -3.66 1.27 16.26
C SER A 258 -4.49 2.48 16.69
N PRO A 259 -4.90 2.55 17.96
CA PRO A 259 -5.50 3.77 18.51
C PRO A 259 -4.57 4.99 18.41
N GLN A 260 -3.24 4.81 18.42
CA GLN A 260 -2.27 5.91 18.30
C GLN A 260 -2.28 6.57 16.92
N ALA A 261 -2.78 5.87 15.88
CA ALA A 261 -2.93 6.42 14.53
C ALA A 261 -4.32 7.03 14.28
N GLU A 262 -5.18 7.11 15.31
CA GLU A 262 -6.52 7.67 15.17
C GLU A 262 -6.47 9.15 14.77
N GLY A 263 -7.30 9.53 13.79
CA GLY A 263 -7.37 10.90 13.30
C GLY A 263 -6.22 11.34 12.39
N ILE A 264 -5.13 10.56 12.26
CA ILE A 264 -4.05 10.88 11.32
C ILE A 264 -4.56 10.61 9.90
N THR A 265 -4.50 11.63 9.03
CA THR A 265 -4.94 11.51 7.64
C THR A 265 -4.14 12.43 6.71
N GLY A 266 -3.96 12.01 5.45
CA GLY A 266 -3.20 12.75 4.44
C GLY A 266 -1.70 12.79 4.67
N GLN A 267 -1.17 11.89 5.50
CA GLN A 267 0.21 11.90 5.95
C GLN A 267 1.03 10.76 5.35
N TYR A 268 2.35 10.94 5.39
CA TYR A 268 3.30 9.87 5.16
C TYR A 268 3.83 9.36 6.50
N LEU A 269 3.77 8.05 6.69
CA LEU A 269 4.08 7.39 7.95
C LEU A 269 5.29 6.46 7.76
N GLU A 270 6.22 6.51 8.69
CA GLU A 270 7.35 5.57 8.77
C GLU A 270 7.63 5.26 10.24
N ASP A 271 8.15 4.07 10.53
CA ASP A 271 8.56 3.66 11.87
C ASP A 271 7.45 3.82 12.94
N CYS A 272 6.19 3.54 12.54
CA CYS A 272 4.98 3.67 13.37
C CYS A 272 4.76 5.09 13.91
N ALA A 273 5.12 6.11 13.11
CA ALA A 273 4.99 7.52 13.47
C ALA A 273 4.74 8.39 12.23
N LEU A 274 4.44 9.66 12.43
CA LEU A 274 4.50 10.69 11.39
C LEU A 274 5.94 10.85 10.92
N ALA A 275 6.16 10.76 9.61
CA ALA A 275 7.47 10.97 9.04
C ALA A 275 7.90 12.43 9.16
N ARG A 276 9.20 12.65 9.33
CA ARG A 276 9.78 13.99 9.31
C ARG A 276 9.70 14.58 7.92
N HIS A 277 9.34 15.85 7.80
CA HIS A 277 9.47 16.59 6.55
C HIS A 277 10.93 16.88 6.26
N ILE A 278 11.34 16.63 5.03
CA ILE A 278 12.70 16.89 4.55
C ILE A 278 12.68 17.73 3.28
N PRO A 279 13.70 18.58 3.05
CA PRO A 279 13.84 19.31 1.78
C PRO A 279 13.95 18.35 0.59
N SER A 280 13.45 18.75 -0.56
CA SER A 280 13.37 17.92 -1.76
C SER A 280 14.72 17.59 -2.39
N ASP A 281 15.74 18.40 -2.12
CA ASP A 281 17.13 18.13 -2.50
C ASP A 281 17.85 17.15 -1.56
N ASN A 282 17.25 16.82 -0.40
CA ASN A 282 17.80 15.89 0.58
C ASN A 282 17.16 14.49 0.48
N PHE A 283 17.08 13.93 -0.72
CA PHE A 283 16.48 12.61 -0.95
C PHE A 283 17.22 11.43 -0.30
N GLY A 284 18.42 11.66 0.24
CA GLY A 284 19.21 10.69 1.01
C GLY A 284 18.84 10.60 2.49
N ALA A 285 17.97 11.47 3.03
CA ALA A 285 17.56 11.41 4.43
C ALA A 285 16.23 10.65 4.61
N ALA A 286 16.01 10.05 5.81
CA ALA A 286 14.71 9.50 6.17
C ALA A 286 13.66 10.62 6.31
N GLY A 287 12.42 10.34 5.93
CA GLY A 287 11.33 11.31 5.97
C GLY A 287 10.57 11.42 4.65
N VAL A 288 9.73 12.44 4.53
CA VAL A 288 8.93 12.73 3.34
C VAL A 288 9.32 14.09 2.76
N ILE A 289 9.50 14.15 1.43
CA ILE A 289 9.75 15.41 0.72
C ILE A 289 8.45 16.21 0.56
N GLU A 290 8.56 17.55 0.58
CA GLU A 290 7.39 18.45 0.51
C GLU A 290 6.56 18.24 -0.76
N GLU A 291 7.21 18.06 -1.93
CA GLU A 291 6.51 17.88 -3.20
C GLU A 291 5.68 16.57 -3.25
N ALA A 292 6.02 15.57 -2.43
CA ALA A 292 5.20 14.36 -2.34
C ALA A 292 3.90 14.59 -1.55
N LEU A 293 3.82 15.68 -0.78
CA LEU A 293 2.62 16.09 -0.05
C LEU A 293 1.89 17.27 -0.71
N ASP A 294 2.37 17.73 -1.88
CA ASP A 294 1.79 18.88 -2.58
C ASP A 294 0.33 18.59 -3.01
N GLN A 295 -0.58 19.38 -2.46
CA GLN A 295 -2.02 19.22 -2.69
C GLN A 295 -2.42 19.46 -4.14
N HIS A 296 -1.77 20.40 -4.83
CA HIS A 296 -2.09 20.72 -6.22
C HIS A 296 -1.69 19.56 -7.14
N THR A 297 -0.47 19.04 -6.99
CA THR A 297 0.00 17.87 -7.74
C THR A 297 -0.84 16.63 -7.43
N ALA A 298 -1.28 16.47 -6.18
CA ALA A 298 -2.16 15.36 -5.77
C ALA A 298 -3.52 15.42 -6.49
N GLU A 299 -4.12 16.61 -6.62
CA GLU A 299 -5.36 16.81 -7.38
C GLU A 299 -5.16 16.52 -8.89
N LEU A 300 -4.09 17.01 -9.49
CA LEU A 300 -3.78 16.73 -10.89
C LEU A 300 -3.57 15.23 -11.17
N LEU A 301 -2.90 14.53 -10.25
CA LEU A 301 -2.73 13.06 -10.34
C LEU A 301 -4.06 12.33 -10.20
N TRP A 302 -4.93 12.79 -9.30
CA TRP A 302 -6.27 12.24 -9.14
C TRP A 302 -7.07 12.33 -10.44
N ASP A 303 -7.12 13.52 -11.04
CA ASP A 303 -7.82 13.76 -12.31
C ASP A 303 -7.26 12.88 -13.45
N ALA A 304 -5.92 12.73 -13.50
CA ALA A 304 -5.27 11.84 -14.46
C ALA A 304 -5.67 10.38 -14.22
N SER A 305 -5.73 9.94 -12.96
CA SER A 305 -6.09 8.57 -12.58
C SER A 305 -7.56 8.27 -12.91
N GLU A 306 -8.49 9.20 -12.65
CA GLU A 306 -9.90 9.08 -13.05
C GLU A 306 -10.07 8.93 -14.58
N LYS A 307 -9.32 9.74 -15.35
CA LYS A 307 -9.30 9.64 -16.82
C LYS A 307 -8.79 8.27 -17.28
N ILE A 308 -7.74 7.76 -16.66
CA ILE A 308 -7.16 6.44 -16.99
C ILE A 308 -8.17 5.32 -16.70
N VAL A 309 -8.84 5.33 -15.56
CA VAL A 309 -9.81 4.28 -15.22
C VAL A 309 -11.18 4.48 -15.86
N GLY A 310 -11.41 5.62 -16.55
CA GLY A 310 -12.65 5.96 -17.24
C GLY A 310 -13.84 6.18 -16.30
N GLN A 311 -13.58 6.65 -15.07
CA GLN A 311 -14.63 6.85 -14.07
C GLN A 311 -14.25 7.98 -13.10
N MET A 312 -15.21 8.86 -12.84
CA MET A 312 -15.14 9.86 -11.77
C MET A 312 -15.72 9.28 -10.48
N PHE A 313 -15.15 9.69 -9.33
CA PHE A 313 -15.59 9.24 -8.01
C PHE A 313 -16.07 10.43 -7.18
N LEU A 314 -17.28 10.29 -6.63
CA LEU A 314 -17.91 11.26 -5.73
C LEU A 314 -18.00 10.64 -4.32
N PHE A 315 -17.72 11.43 -3.26
CA PHE A 315 -17.65 11.02 -1.87
C PHE A 315 -18.67 11.69 -0.99
#